data_a4734a862e35e1718f467d59986f4b60
#
_entry.id   a4734a862e35e1718f467d59986f4b60
#
_cell.length_a   1.000
_cell.length_b   1.000
_cell.length_c   1.000
_cell.angle_alpha   90.00
_cell.angle_beta   90.00
_cell.angle_gamma   90.00
#
_symmetry.space_group_name_H-M   'P 1'
#
loop_
_entity.id
_entity.type
_entity.pdbx_description
1 polymer ?
#
loop_
_entity_poly.entity_id
_entity_poly.type
_entity_poly.pdbx_seq_one_letter_code
_entity_poly.pdbx_strand_id
1 'polypeptide(L)'
;TFAAKIIEQKVDVQWTGELKFEKSLLKDDRIELLYKSGCRKLIFGLESYNQRVLDAMKKGVELSWVDDTSEACMKLGIAMHFYLICGFPTETEPEVMDSINFVLNNQRLLDSPGFSAILSQFDLERGAPIEKNPAEWGITKLYTPPEHDLSLGYTYETTIGMSSDE
;
A
#
# COMPACT_ATOMS: atom_id res chain seq x y z
N THR A 1 -11.94 11.49 18.16
CA THR A 1 -11.57 11.23 16.74
C THR A 1 -12.48 12.00 15.79
N PHE A 2 -12.07 12.16 14.52
CA PHE A 2 -12.89 12.79 13.47
C PHE A 2 -14.26 12.10 13.32
N ALA A 3 -14.27 10.77 13.18
CA ALA A 3 -15.50 9.98 13.05
C ALA A 3 -16.46 10.18 14.24
N ALA A 4 -15.95 10.19 15.47
CA ALA A 4 -16.78 10.42 16.66
C ALA A 4 -17.44 11.81 16.64
N LYS A 5 -16.73 12.84 16.18
CA LYS A 5 -17.29 14.20 16.07
C LYS A 5 -18.40 14.31 15.03
N ILE A 6 -18.24 13.64 13.86
CA ILE A 6 -19.30 13.58 12.84
C ILE A 6 -20.57 12.98 13.43
N ILE A 7 -20.45 11.87 14.16
CA ILE A 7 -21.59 11.20 14.78
C ILE A 7 -22.22 12.09 15.87
N GLU A 8 -21.40 12.65 16.75
CA GLU A 8 -21.86 13.51 17.85
C GLU A 8 -22.63 14.74 17.32
N GLN A 9 -22.12 15.36 16.27
CA GLN A 9 -22.73 16.54 15.65
C GLN A 9 -23.85 16.19 14.64
N LYS A 10 -24.14 14.90 14.45
CA LYS A 10 -25.17 14.40 13.52
C LYS A 10 -25.00 14.95 12.09
N VAL A 11 -23.75 15.05 11.63
CA VAL A 11 -23.46 15.52 10.27
C VAL A 11 -23.80 14.40 9.29
N ASP A 12 -24.73 14.66 8.37
CA ASP A 12 -25.07 13.72 7.29
C ASP A 12 -24.08 13.89 6.12
N VAL A 13 -23.10 13.01 6.05
CA VAL A 13 -22.02 13.05 5.05
C VAL A 13 -21.57 11.65 4.67
N GLN A 14 -21.24 11.46 3.40
CA GLN A 14 -20.46 10.31 2.97
C GLN A 14 -19.04 10.77 2.64
N TRP A 15 -18.05 9.99 3.06
CA TRP A 15 -16.65 10.36 2.87
C TRP A 15 -15.76 9.16 2.55
N THR A 16 -14.62 9.46 1.97
CA THR A 16 -13.52 8.53 1.66
C THR A 16 -12.30 8.93 2.48
N GLY A 17 -11.55 7.97 2.98
CA GLY A 17 -10.32 8.22 3.73
C GLY A 17 -9.16 7.39 3.21
N GLU A 18 -7.96 7.91 3.39
CA GLU A 18 -6.71 7.19 3.16
C GLU A 18 -6.13 6.76 4.50
N LEU A 19 -5.77 5.51 4.61
CA LEU A 19 -5.27 4.91 5.84
C LEU A 19 -4.12 3.97 5.55
N LYS A 20 -3.30 3.78 6.56
CA LYS A 20 -2.34 2.67 6.64
C LYS A 20 -3.00 1.49 7.33
N PHE A 21 -2.64 0.26 6.94
CA PHE A 21 -2.99 -0.91 7.74
C PHE A 21 -2.27 -0.85 9.09
N GLU A 22 -3.05 -0.79 10.15
CA GLU A 22 -2.54 -0.69 11.51
C GLU A 22 -3.36 -1.58 12.45
N LYS A 23 -2.70 -2.22 13.38
CA LYS A 23 -3.36 -3.00 14.45
C LYS A 23 -4.42 -2.20 15.20
N SER A 24 -4.24 -0.88 15.25
CA SER A 24 -5.16 0.02 15.91
C SER A 24 -6.56 0.05 15.26
N LEU A 25 -6.66 -0.22 13.94
CA LEU A 25 -7.94 -0.26 13.22
C LEU A 25 -8.84 -1.42 13.68
N LEU A 26 -8.22 -2.49 14.17
CA LEU A 26 -8.91 -3.70 14.63
C LEU A 26 -9.37 -3.62 16.09
N LYS A 27 -9.12 -2.50 16.77
CA LYS A 27 -9.50 -2.28 18.17
C LYS A 27 -10.75 -1.43 18.27
N ASP A 28 -11.52 -1.69 19.34
CA ASP A 28 -12.61 -0.79 19.79
C ASP A 28 -13.63 -0.48 18.70
N ASP A 29 -13.94 -1.46 17.84
CA ASP A 29 -14.90 -1.33 16.74
C ASP A 29 -14.65 -0.10 15.84
N ARG A 30 -13.37 0.25 15.64
CA ARG A 30 -13.01 1.47 14.91
C ARG A 30 -13.50 1.48 13.47
N ILE A 31 -13.44 0.34 12.77
CA ILE A 31 -13.94 0.26 11.38
C ILE A 31 -15.46 0.47 11.38
N GLU A 32 -16.17 -0.08 12.37
CA GLU A 32 -17.60 0.18 12.53
C GLU A 32 -17.89 1.66 12.84
N LEU A 33 -17.06 2.30 13.67
CA LEU A 33 -17.15 3.73 13.94
C LEU A 33 -16.93 4.58 12.67
N LEU A 34 -15.97 4.21 11.83
CA LEU A 34 -15.77 4.84 10.52
C LEU A 34 -17.04 4.72 9.67
N TYR A 35 -17.59 3.52 9.55
CA TYR A 35 -18.82 3.29 8.79
C TYR A 35 -20.00 4.12 9.31
N LYS A 36 -20.23 4.12 10.63
CA LYS A 36 -21.29 4.91 11.28
C LYS A 36 -21.15 6.41 11.07
N SER A 37 -19.92 6.89 10.91
CA SER A 37 -19.64 8.30 10.61
C SER A 37 -19.81 8.67 9.12
N GLY A 38 -20.25 7.73 8.27
CA GLY A 38 -20.47 7.96 6.85
C GLY A 38 -19.28 7.58 5.95
N CYS A 39 -18.25 6.90 6.47
CA CYS A 39 -17.21 6.34 5.61
C CYS A 39 -17.80 5.28 4.68
N ARG A 40 -17.52 5.41 3.38
CA ARG A 40 -17.99 4.47 2.37
C ARG A 40 -16.87 3.86 1.55
N LYS A 41 -15.68 4.46 1.58
CA LYS A 41 -14.49 3.93 0.91
C LYS A 41 -13.24 4.21 1.74
N LEU A 42 -12.37 3.22 1.82
CA LEU A 42 -11.03 3.35 2.39
C LEU A 42 -9.97 3.01 1.34
N ILE A 43 -8.95 3.84 1.28
CA ILE A 43 -7.81 3.68 0.40
C ILE A 43 -6.61 3.32 1.26
N PHE A 44 -5.93 2.22 0.92
CA PHE A 44 -4.83 1.71 1.70
C PHE A 44 -3.54 1.63 0.86
N GLY A 45 -2.46 2.19 1.39
CA GLY A 45 -1.11 1.90 0.92
C GLY A 45 -0.67 0.52 1.45
N LEU A 46 -1.04 -0.55 0.75
CA LEU A 46 -0.60 -1.90 1.07
C LEU A 46 0.87 -2.09 0.68
N GLU A 47 1.25 -1.59 -0.47
CA GLU A 47 2.55 -1.60 -1.14
C GLU A 47 2.97 -3.00 -1.60
N SER A 48 2.97 -4.01 -0.74
CA SER A 48 3.29 -5.40 -1.07
C SER A 48 2.48 -6.36 -0.20
N TYR A 49 2.11 -7.52 -0.73
CA TYR A 49 1.58 -8.63 0.06
C TYR A 49 2.65 -9.69 0.32
N ASN A 50 3.87 -9.23 0.58
CA ASN A 50 4.99 -10.05 1.04
C ASN A 50 5.61 -9.41 2.29
N GLN A 51 5.65 -10.16 3.42
CA GLN A 51 6.09 -9.61 4.71
C GLN A 51 7.53 -9.12 4.68
N ARG A 52 8.44 -9.87 4.02
CA ARG A 52 9.85 -9.45 3.91
C ARG A 52 9.99 -8.10 3.18
N VAL A 53 9.20 -7.89 2.13
CA VAL A 53 9.22 -6.63 1.36
C VAL A 53 8.67 -5.49 2.20
N LEU A 54 7.55 -5.69 2.91
CA LEU A 54 6.99 -4.70 3.84
C LEU A 54 7.97 -4.33 4.96
N ASP A 55 8.71 -5.31 5.48
CA ASP A 55 9.73 -5.09 6.51
C ASP A 55 10.92 -4.30 5.93
N ALA A 56 11.37 -4.63 4.72
CA ALA A 56 12.41 -3.89 4.01
C ALA A 56 11.99 -2.44 3.77
N MET A 57 10.76 -2.19 3.35
CA MET A 57 10.18 -0.86 3.21
C MET A 57 9.99 -0.12 4.56
N LYS A 58 10.17 -0.82 5.68
CA LYS A 58 9.90 -0.30 7.04
C LYS A 58 8.46 0.21 7.19
N LYS A 59 7.52 -0.44 6.53
CA LYS A 59 6.10 -0.05 6.58
C LYS A 59 5.48 -0.31 7.94
N GLY A 60 5.98 -1.33 8.68
CA GLY A 60 5.43 -1.74 9.98
C GLY A 60 3.97 -2.17 9.84
N VAL A 61 3.68 -2.95 8.81
CA VAL A 61 2.39 -3.59 8.53
C VAL A 61 2.59 -5.10 8.67
N GLU A 62 1.67 -5.76 9.36
CA GLU A 62 1.59 -7.21 9.42
C GLU A 62 0.50 -7.69 8.45
N LEU A 63 0.75 -8.73 7.66
CA LEU A 63 -0.21 -9.24 6.68
C LEU A 63 -1.53 -9.66 7.32
N SER A 64 -1.50 -10.21 8.54
CA SER A 64 -2.72 -10.53 9.29
C SER A 64 -3.64 -9.32 9.52
N TRP A 65 -3.07 -8.11 9.68
CA TRP A 65 -3.90 -6.91 9.84
C TRP A 65 -4.57 -6.51 8.52
N VAL A 66 -3.94 -6.82 7.38
CA VAL A 66 -4.53 -6.61 6.05
C VAL A 66 -5.77 -7.48 5.89
N ASP A 67 -5.64 -8.77 6.21
CA ASP A 67 -6.74 -9.72 6.09
C ASP A 67 -7.91 -9.38 7.01
N ASP A 68 -7.62 -9.15 8.30
CA ASP A 68 -8.64 -8.83 9.30
C ASP A 68 -9.34 -7.49 9.00
N THR A 69 -8.60 -6.47 8.57
CA THR A 69 -9.16 -5.15 8.21
C THR A 69 -10.04 -5.28 6.96
N SER A 70 -9.57 -6.02 5.96
CA SER A 70 -10.32 -6.24 4.72
C SER A 70 -11.63 -6.98 5.00
N GLU A 71 -11.59 -8.00 5.83
CA GLU A 71 -12.80 -8.73 6.24
C GLU A 71 -13.80 -7.84 6.97
N ALA A 72 -13.32 -7.00 7.90
CA ALA A 72 -14.18 -6.06 8.62
C ALA A 72 -14.81 -5.02 7.67
N CYS A 73 -14.05 -4.49 6.71
CA CYS A 73 -14.58 -3.57 5.68
C CYS A 73 -15.63 -4.25 4.80
N MET A 74 -15.37 -5.46 4.33
CA MET A 74 -16.32 -6.22 3.52
C MET A 74 -17.63 -6.48 4.27
N LYS A 75 -17.59 -6.88 5.54
CA LYS A 75 -18.78 -7.11 6.38
C LYS A 75 -19.67 -5.87 6.50
N LEU A 76 -19.08 -4.69 6.50
CA LEU A 76 -19.80 -3.42 6.63
C LEU A 76 -20.15 -2.77 5.29
N GLY A 77 -19.69 -3.33 4.18
CA GLY A 77 -19.89 -2.75 2.84
C GLY A 77 -19.08 -1.47 2.60
N ILE A 78 -17.93 -1.33 3.27
CA ILE A 78 -16.97 -0.25 2.98
C ILE A 78 -16.15 -0.69 1.76
N ALA A 79 -16.20 0.07 0.67
CA ALA A 79 -15.36 -0.14 -0.50
C ALA A 79 -13.87 0.02 -0.15
N MET A 80 -13.01 -0.74 -0.81
CA MET A 80 -11.56 -0.65 -0.57
C MET A 80 -10.80 -0.41 -1.87
N HIS A 81 -9.73 0.37 -1.76
CA HIS A 81 -8.76 0.53 -2.83
C HIS A 81 -7.36 0.27 -2.28
N PHE A 82 -6.59 -0.60 -2.96
CA PHE A 82 -5.23 -0.93 -2.57
C PHE A 82 -4.23 -0.34 -3.55
N TYR A 83 -3.27 0.40 -3.03
CA TYR A 83 -2.05 0.73 -3.74
C TYR A 83 -1.01 -0.35 -3.49
N LEU A 84 -0.47 -0.90 -4.56
CA LEU A 84 0.60 -1.86 -4.58
C LEU A 84 1.76 -1.30 -5.40
N ILE A 85 2.97 -1.67 -5.04
CA ILE A 85 4.21 -1.27 -5.70
C ILE A 85 4.96 -2.54 -6.08
N CYS A 86 5.53 -2.57 -7.28
CA CYS A 86 6.46 -3.61 -7.71
C CYS A 86 7.82 -3.01 -8.03
N GLY A 87 8.87 -3.81 -7.90
CA GLY A 87 10.23 -3.39 -8.20
C GLY A 87 10.90 -2.59 -7.07
N PHE A 88 10.43 -2.74 -5.83
CA PHE A 88 11.17 -2.17 -4.69
C PHE A 88 12.58 -2.80 -4.64
N PRO A 89 13.66 -2.03 -4.39
CA PRO A 89 15.00 -2.56 -4.30
C PRO A 89 15.07 -3.80 -3.40
N THR A 90 15.69 -4.87 -3.89
CA THR A 90 15.73 -6.22 -3.30
C THR A 90 14.47 -7.09 -3.49
N GLU A 91 13.37 -6.57 -3.99
CA GLU A 91 12.19 -7.37 -4.27
C GLU A 91 12.44 -8.26 -5.49
N THR A 92 12.06 -9.51 -5.38
CA THR A 92 12.21 -10.53 -6.43
C THR A 92 10.87 -10.75 -7.16
N GLU A 93 10.92 -11.27 -8.39
CA GLU A 93 9.72 -11.61 -9.15
C GLU A 93 8.72 -12.50 -8.38
N PRO A 94 9.15 -13.58 -7.67
CA PRO A 94 8.22 -14.36 -6.84
C PRO A 94 7.51 -13.54 -5.77
N GLU A 95 8.17 -12.55 -5.17
CA GLU A 95 7.58 -11.71 -4.13
C GLU A 95 6.59 -10.68 -4.71
N VAL A 96 6.82 -10.17 -5.92
CA VAL A 96 5.80 -9.40 -6.66
C VAL A 96 4.59 -10.28 -6.94
N MET A 97 4.84 -11.53 -7.36
CA MET A 97 3.76 -12.47 -7.63
C MET A 97 2.92 -12.80 -6.40
N ASP A 98 3.47 -12.74 -5.18
CA ASP A 98 2.68 -12.86 -3.95
C ASP A 98 1.60 -11.76 -3.88
N SER A 99 1.96 -10.53 -4.21
CA SER A 99 1.05 -9.37 -4.21
C SER A 99 -0.02 -9.49 -5.31
N ILE A 100 0.37 -9.89 -6.50
CA ILE A 100 -0.53 -10.12 -7.64
C ILE A 100 -1.52 -11.25 -7.32
N ASN A 101 -1.00 -12.38 -6.84
CA ASN A 101 -1.79 -13.54 -6.50
C ASN A 101 -2.75 -13.30 -5.33
N PHE A 102 -2.36 -12.49 -4.35
CA PHE A 102 -3.26 -12.08 -3.26
C PHE A 102 -4.52 -11.40 -3.82
N VAL A 103 -4.37 -10.50 -4.78
CA VAL A 103 -5.52 -9.83 -5.39
C VAL A 103 -6.30 -10.78 -6.30
N LEU A 104 -5.62 -11.45 -7.24
CA LEU A 104 -6.28 -12.24 -8.28
C LEU A 104 -6.96 -13.53 -7.76
N ASN A 105 -6.40 -14.13 -6.70
CA ASN A 105 -6.93 -15.36 -6.12
C ASN A 105 -7.87 -15.11 -4.94
N ASN A 106 -8.08 -13.86 -4.54
CA ASN A 106 -9.00 -13.53 -3.47
C ASN A 106 -10.38 -13.14 -4.00
N GLN A 107 -11.17 -14.17 -4.36
CA GLN A 107 -12.50 -13.96 -4.92
C GLN A 107 -13.40 -13.09 -4.02
N ARG A 108 -13.27 -13.19 -2.70
CA ARG A 108 -14.06 -12.38 -1.76
C ARG A 108 -13.75 -10.89 -1.88
N LEU A 109 -12.48 -10.53 -2.10
CA LEU A 109 -12.11 -9.14 -2.38
C LEU A 109 -12.64 -8.70 -3.73
N LEU A 110 -12.46 -9.51 -4.78
CA LEU A 110 -12.90 -9.18 -6.14
C LEU A 110 -14.42 -9.01 -6.23
N ASP A 111 -15.18 -9.79 -5.49
CA ASP A 111 -16.64 -9.69 -5.43
C ASP A 111 -17.14 -8.58 -4.49
N SER A 112 -16.24 -7.97 -3.72
CA SER A 112 -16.60 -6.89 -2.80
C SER A 112 -16.98 -5.61 -3.57
N PRO A 113 -18.17 -5.04 -3.34
CA PRO A 113 -18.60 -3.85 -4.05
C PRO A 113 -17.62 -2.69 -3.92
N GLY A 114 -17.16 -2.17 -5.07
CA GLY A 114 -16.26 -1.02 -5.11
C GLY A 114 -14.81 -1.33 -4.73
N PHE A 115 -14.43 -2.62 -4.63
CA PHE A 115 -13.03 -3.00 -4.51
C PHE A 115 -12.27 -2.66 -5.79
N SER A 116 -11.05 -2.19 -5.62
CA SER A 116 -10.09 -1.96 -6.70
C SER A 116 -8.67 -2.02 -6.16
N ALA A 117 -7.73 -2.37 -7.03
CA ALA A 117 -6.31 -2.33 -6.72
C ALA A 117 -5.54 -1.76 -7.92
N ILE A 118 -4.44 -1.12 -7.66
CA ILE A 118 -3.49 -0.67 -8.66
C ILE A 118 -2.09 -1.15 -8.27
N LEU A 119 -1.36 -1.64 -9.25
CA LEU A 119 0.05 -1.97 -9.13
C LEU A 119 0.86 -0.93 -9.89
N SER A 120 1.72 -0.21 -9.20
CA SER A 120 2.62 0.79 -9.76
C SER A 120 4.06 0.33 -9.65
N GLN A 121 4.89 0.73 -10.59
CA GLN A 121 6.33 0.52 -10.47
C GLN A 121 6.89 1.41 -9.35
N PHE A 122 7.91 0.90 -8.65
CA PHE A 122 8.64 1.67 -7.66
C PHE A 122 9.49 2.76 -8.34
N ASP A 123 9.30 3.98 -7.89
CA ASP A 123 10.10 5.13 -8.31
C ASP A 123 11.04 5.56 -7.19
N LEU A 124 12.34 5.59 -7.47
CA LEU A 124 13.34 6.10 -6.54
C LEU A 124 13.52 7.61 -6.73
N GLU A 125 12.81 8.38 -5.93
CA GLU A 125 12.86 9.84 -5.99
C GLU A 125 14.14 10.41 -5.37
N ARG A 126 14.54 11.59 -5.86
CA ARG A 126 15.65 12.38 -5.30
C ARG A 126 15.34 12.77 -3.87
N GLY A 127 16.32 12.60 -2.98
CA GLY A 127 16.15 12.87 -1.56
C GLY A 127 15.57 11.70 -0.76
N ALA A 128 15.21 10.60 -1.40
CA ALA A 128 14.76 9.39 -0.71
C ALA A 128 15.87 8.83 0.20
N PRO A 129 15.53 8.22 1.35
CA PRO A 129 16.53 7.62 2.25
C PRO A 129 17.47 6.61 1.56
N ILE A 130 16.98 5.89 0.57
CA ILE A 130 17.75 4.90 -0.23
C ILE A 130 18.91 5.57 -0.97
N GLU A 131 18.73 6.80 -1.46
CA GLU A 131 19.78 7.55 -2.16
C GLU A 131 21.05 7.76 -1.31
N LYS A 132 20.90 7.81 0.02
CA LYS A 132 22.05 8.06 0.92
C LYS A 132 22.99 6.88 1.03
N ASN A 133 22.45 5.67 0.97
CA ASN A 133 23.19 4.42 1.08
C ASN A 133 22.65 3.37 0.09
N PRO A 134 22.75 3.57 -1.22
CA PRO A 134 22.14 2.70 -2.21
C PRO A 134 22.71 1.26 -2.15
N ALA A 135 23.97 1.10 -1.76
CA ALA A 135 24.59 -0.22 -1.62
C ALA A 135 23.92 -1.11 -0.55
N GLU A 136 23.32 -0.55 0.50
CA GLU A 136 22.57 -1.32 1.50
C GLU A 136 21.32 -2.01 0.89
N TRP A 137 20.86 -1.50 -0.26
CA TRP A 137 19.71 -1.98 -1.01
C TRP A 137 20.10 -2.79 -2.24
N GLY A 138 21.38 -3.19 -2.34
CA GLY A 138 21.91 -3.91 -3.50
C GLY A 138 22.02 -3.06 -4.76
N ILE A 139 21.78 -1.76 -4.70
CA ILE A 139 21.89 -0.84 -5.83
C ILE A 139 23.37 -0.60 -6.12
N THR A 140 23.79 -0.95 -7.32
CA THR A 140 25.18 -0.83 -7.80
C THR A 140 25.40 0.42 -8.62
N LYS A 141 24.34 0.94 -9.24
CA LYS A 141 24.39 2.14 -10.05
C LYS A 141 23.11 2.93 -9.91
N LEU A 142 23.25 4.22 -9.75
CA LEU A 142 22.17 5.18 -9.63
C LEU A 142 22.44 6.32 -10.62
N TYR A 143 21.52 6.57 -11.54
CA TYR A 143 21.72 7.57 -12.59
C TYR A 143 20.40 8.15 -13.09
N THR A 144 20.47 9.29 -13.74
CA THR A 144 19.35 9.86 -14.49
C THR A 144 19.75 9.82 -15.98
N PRO A 145 18.95 9.16 -16.83
CA PRO A 145 19.20 9.18 -18.27
C PRO A 145 19.24 10.62 -18.79
N PRO A 146 20.13 10.94 -19.76
CA PRO A 146 20.26 12.31 -20.29
C PRO A 146 18.95 12.88 -20.86
N GLU A 147 18.11 12.04 -21.43
CA GLU A 147 16.79 12.37 -21.95
C GLU A 147 15.77 12.73 -20.86
N HIS A 148 16.07 12.41 -19.61
CA HIS A 148 15.21 12.65 -18.43
C HIS A 148 15.77 13.78 -17.56
N ASP A 149 16.31 14.84 -18.14
CA ASP A 149 17.00 15.94 -17.46
C ASP A 149 16.12 16.61 -16.36
N LEU A 150 14.80 16.60 -16.53
CA LEU A 150 13.86 17.14 -15.55
C LEU A 150 13.26 16.07 -14.62
N SER A 151 13.76 14.83 -14.66
CA SER A 151 13.24 13.75 -13.79
C SER A 151 13.53 14.05 -12.32
N LEU A 152 12.52 13.85 -11.48
CA LEU A 152 12.66 13.85 -10.02
C LEU A 152 13.15 12.51 -9.48
N GLY A 153 13.14 11.46 -10.30
CA GLY A 153 13.55 10.10 -9.95
C GLY A 153 14.91 9.71 -10.54
N TYR A 154 15.36 8.55 -10.09
CA TYR A 154 16.56 7.87 -10.58
C TYR A 154 16.20 6.55 -11.23
N THR A 155 16.96 6.21 -12.27
CA THR A 155 17.08 4.84 -12.77
C THR A 155 18.19 4.14 -11.97
N TYR A 156 18.02 2.86 -11.67
CA TYR A 156 19.02 2.12 -10.90
C TYR A 156 19.21 0.70 -11.43
N GLU A 157 20.43 0.19 -11.23
CA GLU A 157 20.80 -1.21 -11.42
C GLU A 157 21.05 -1.85 -10.07
N THR A 158 20.60 -3.10 -9.89
CA THR A 158 20.74 -3.83 -8.62
C THR A 158 21.35 -5.20 -8.84
N THR A 159 22.01 -5.74 -7.81
CA THR A 159 22.48 -7.14 -7.77
C THR A 159 21.50 -8.09 -7.11
N ILE A 160 20.47 -7.57 -6.45
CA ILE A 160 19.46 -8.34 -5.72
C ILE A 160 18.10 -7.76 -6.09
N GLY A 161 17.17 -8.62 -6.53
CA GLY A 161 15.85 -8.19 -6.95
C GLY A 161 15.82 -7.70 -8.39
N MET A 162 14.78 -6.95 -8.73
CA MET A 162 14.55 -6.43 -10.07
C MET A 162 15.17 -5.04 -10.24
N SER A 163 15.74 -4.78 -11.40
CA SER A 163 16.22 -3.46 -11.79
C SER A 163 15.05 -2.58 -12.25
N SER A 164 15.27 -1.26 -12.33
CA SER A 164 14.22 -0.31 -12.74
C SER A 164 13.69 -0.51 -14.16
N ASP A 165 14.42 -1.25 -15.00
CA ASP A 165 14.04 -1.52 -16.39
C ASP A 165 13.34 -2.89 -16.57
N GLU A 166 13.21 -3.69 -15.51
CA GLU A 166 12.53 -4.98 -15.47
C GLU A 166 11.11 -4.86 -14.89
#